data_ebd99f217ce2c5d6a9dece37b2e7b5d8
#
_entry.id   ebd99f217ce2c5d6a9dece37b2e7b5d8
#
_cell.length_a   1.000
_cell.length_b   1.000
_cell.length_c   1.000
_cell.angle_alpha   90.00
_cell.angle_beta   90.00
_cell.angle_gamma   90.00
#
_symmetry.space_group_name_H-M   'P 1'
#
loop_
_entity.id
_entity.type
_entity.pdbx_description
1 polymer ?
#
loop_
_entity_poly.entity_id
_entity_poly.type
_entity_poly.pdbx_seq_one_letter_code
_entity_poly.pdbx_strand_id
1 'polypeptide(L)'
;MQVFFLHFFIFFSQLSYIDMGVEFMNHIIHYVTTNFKKIFHTVCTEIISCIQGTALHFVLIAAFLGTLNHFLYFLSGQSPIIALFCPVNESVWEHLKLLYFPFLFVSIWEYLSLHPVVLPFFYCRYLGVLLGMFFTVSVFYTYSGILGRNFLILDILLFYSSVIFSFGMSEYISGKTRSPHETEPGFVVSLWLITSFFFFVFTCFPPDLPLFYSA
;
A
#
# COMPACT_ATOMS: atom_id res chain seq x y z
N MET A 1 -2.25 -13.42 -8.17
CA MET A 1 -3.55 -12.77 -8.37
C MET A 1 -4.56 -13.67 -9.09
N GLN A 2 -4.23 -14.34 -10.22
CA GLN A 2 -5.13 -15.29 -10.89
C GLN A 2 -5.52 -16.50 -10.01
N VAL A 3 -4.63 -16.99 -9.16
CA VAL A 3 -4.87 -18.18 -8.30
C VAL A 3 -5.82 -17.86 -7.14
N PHE A 4 -5.74 -16.68 -6.55
CA PHE A 4 -6.69 -16.22 -5.51
C PHE A 4 -8.11 -16.09 -6.07
N PHE A 5 -8.22 -15.58 -7.32
CA PHE A 5 -9.49 -15.51 -8.04
C PHE A 5 -10.04 -16.90 -8.36
N LEU A 6 -9.17 -17.85 -8.71
CA LEU A 6 -9.58 -19.22 -9.02
C LEU A 6 -10.14 -19.93 -7.77
N HIS A 7 -9.50 -19.79 -6.61
CA HIS A 7 -10.01 -20.36 -5.36
C HIS A 7 -11.27 -19.68 -4.85
N PHE A 8 -11.37 -18.35 -4.96
CA PHE A 8 -12.60 -17.63 -4.67
C PHE A 8 -13.74 -18.03 -5.61
N PHE A 9 -13.43 -18.27 -6.89
CA PHE A 9 -14.38 -18.75 -7.89
C PHE A 9 -14.80 -20.20 -7.65
N ILE A 10 -13.88 -21.07 -7.25
CA ILE A 10 -14.18 -22.48 -6.90
C ILE A 10 -15.02 -22.54 -5.63
N PHE A 11 -14.74 -21.73 -4.63
CA PHE A 11 -15.56 -21.65 -3.41
C PHE A 11 -16.99 -21.21 -3.71
N PHE A 12 -17.17 -20.20 -4.58
CA PHE A 12 -18.51 -19.76 -5.01
C PHE A 12 -19.19 -20.74 -5.97
N SER A 13 -18.46 -21.48 -6.80
CA SER A 13 -19.07 -22.47 -7.69
C SER A 13 -19.58 -23.69 -6.91
N GLN A 14 -19.02 -24.01 -5.75
CA GLN A 14 -19.55 -25.06 -4.87
C GLN A 14 -20.82 -24.66 -4.10
N LEU A 15 -21.10 -23.35 -3.97
CA LEU A 15 -22.35 -22.85 -3.41
C LEU A 15 -23.55 -22.86 -4.40
N SER A 16 -23.33 -23.26 -5.64
CA SER A 16 -24.31 -23.20 -6.74
C SER A 16 -25.28 -24.40 -6.81
N TYR A 17 -25.54 -25.10 -5.73
CA TYR A 17 -26.48 -26.22 -5.72
C TYR A 17 -27.93 -25.85 -5.32
N ILE A 18 -28.31 -24.59 -5.45
CA ILE A 18 -29.71 -24.14 -5.26
C ILE A 18 -30.17 -23.45 -6.53
N ASP A 19 -31.03 -24.12 -7.27
CA ASP A 19 -31.46 -23.84 -8.66
C ASP A 19 -32.11 -22.48 -8.95
N MET A 20 -32.36 -21.64 -7.94
CA MET A 20 -32.99 -20.30 -8.11
C MET A 20 -31.98 -19.14 -7.93
N GLY A 21 -30.77 -19.44 -7.53
CA GLY A 21 -29.69 -18.46 -7.31
C GLY A 21 -28.69 -18.33 -8.48
N VAL A 22 -28.69 -19.24 -9.42
CA VAL A 22 -27.63 -19.38 -10.44
C VAL A 22 -27.61 -18.18 -11.41
N GLU A 23 -28.75 -17.73 -11.88
CA GLU A 23 -28.82 -16.56 -12.77
C GLU A 23 -28.45 -15.26 -12.04
N PHE A 24 -28.97 -15.07 -10.81
CA PHE A 24 -28.64 -13.92 -9.99
C PHE A 24 -27.16 -13.89 -9.61
N MET A 25 -26.62 -15.05 -9.23
CA MET A 25 -25.20 -15.19 -8.90
C MET A 25 -24.30 -14.93 -10.13
N ASN A 26 -24.66 -15.46 -11.31
CA ASN A 26 -23.95 -15.19 -12.55
C ASN A 26 -24.00 -13.71 -12.93
N HIS A 27 -25.10 -13.03 -12.69
CA HIS A 27 -25.23 -11.59 -12.94
C HIS A 27 -24.34 -10.79 -11.97
N ILE A 28 -24.30 -11.15 -10.69
CA ILE A 28 -23.39 -10.52 -9.69
C ILE A 28 -21.94 -10.79 -10.06
N ILE A 29 -21.58 -12.03 -10.37
CA ILE A 29 -20.21 -12.40 -10.76
C ILE A 29 -19.80 -11.62 -12.03
N HIS A 30 -20.66 -11.55 -13.03
CA HIS A 30 -20.38 -10.79 -14.25
C HIS A 30 -20.22 -9.29 -13.96
N TYR A 31 -21.10 -8.71 -13.15
CA TYR A 31 -21.04 -7.30 -12.72
C TYR A 31 -19.76 -7.00 -11.95
N VAL A 32 -19.43 -7.84 -10.96
CA VAL A 32 -18.22 -7.69 -10.14
C VAL A 32 -16.95 -7.85 -10.99
N THR A 33 -16.89 -8.87 -11.85
CA THR A 33 -15.73 -9.11 -12.71
C THR A 33 -15.53 -8.01 -13.75
N THR A 34 -16.61 -7.49 -14.32
CA THR A 34 -16.55 -6.41 -15.32
C THR A 34 -16.10 -5.11 -14.69
N ASN A 35 -16.65 -4.74 -13.52
CA ASN A 35 -16.23 -3.55 -12.79
C ASN A 35 -14.81 -3.69 -12.27
N PHE A 36 -14.42 -4.87 -11.77
CA PHE A 36 -13.05 -5.13 -11.34
C PHE A 36 -12.06 -5.01 -12.51
N LYS A 37 -12.34 -5.60 -13.67
CA LYS A 37 -11.50 -5.45 -14.87
C LYS A 37 -11.35 -4.00 -15.26
N LYS A 38 -12.46 -3.24 -15.24
CA LYS A 38 -12.45 -1.81 -15.58
C LYS A 38 -11.60 -1.01 -14.58
N ILE A 39 -11.78 -1.22 -13.27
CA ILE A 39 -11.00 -0.56 -12.21
C ILE A 39 -9.53 -0.97 -12.35
N PHE A 40 -9.25 -2.26 -12.50
CA PHE A 40 -7.88 -2.77 -12.65
C PHE A 40 -7.18 -2.17 -13.87
N HIS A 41 -7.85 -2.15 -15.03
CA HIS A 41 -7.30 -1.54 -16.24
C HIS A 41 -7.02 -0.04 -16.05
N THR A 42 -7.94 0.69 -15.41
CA THR A 42 -7.76 2.12 -15.15
C THR A 42 -6.60 2.36 -14.19
N VAL A 43 -6.52 1.60 -13.10
CA VAL A 43 -5.40 1.67 -12.14
C VAL A 43 -4.06 1.34 -12.81
N CYS A 44 -4.02 0.30 -13.64
CA CYS A 44 -2.81 -0.04 -14.40
C CYS A 44 -2.41 1.09 -15.36
N THR A 45 -3.39 1.72 -16.02
CA THR A 45 -3.12 2.84 -16.95
C THR A 45 -2.55 4.05 -16.20
N GLU A 46 -3.11 4.38 -15.03
CA GLU A 46 -2.61 5.46 -14.18
C GLU A 46 -1.21 5.14 -13.61
N ILE A 47 -0.97 3.89 -13.19
CA ILE A 47 0.36 3.45 -12.79
C ILE A 47 1.37 3.60 -13.92
N ILE A 48 1.02 3.20 -15.14
CA ILE A 48 1.88 3.35 -16.33
C ILE A 48 2.11 4.83 -16.64
N SER A 49 1.07 5.66 -16.56
CA SER A 49 1.17 7.11 -16.74
C SER A 49 2.07 7.75 -15.70
N CYS A 50 1.95 7.32 -14.44
CA CYS A 50 2.82 7.76 -13.35
C CYS A 50 4.30 7.39 -13.61
N ILE A 51 4.56 6.21 -14.18
CA ILE A 51 5.91 5.75 -14.52
C ILE A 51 6.49 6.53 -15.71
N GLN A 52 5.66 7.00 -16.63
CA GLN A 52 6.09 7.73 -17.84
C GLN A 52 6.24 9.25 -17.63
N GLY A 53 5.72 9.80 -16.54
CA GLY A 53 5.69 11.24 -16.29
C GLY A 53 6.79 11.76 -15.36
N THR A 54 6.65 13.02 -14.96
CA THR A 54 7.53 13.70 -13.98
C THR A 54 7.52 13.04 -12.61
N ALA A 55 6.51 12.22 -12.30
CA ALA A 55 6.39 11.48 -11.06
C ALA A 55 7.37 10.29 -10.95
N LEU A 56 7.92 9.79 -12.06
CA LEU A 56 8.82 8.62 -12.05
C LEU A 56 10.02 8.82 -11.11
N HIS A 57 10.65 9.98 -11.12
CA HIS A 57 11.81 10.23 -10.26
C HIS A 57 11.43 10.22 -8.77
N PHE A 58 10.24 10.68 -8.38
CA PHE A 58 9.77 10.58 -7.00
C PHE A 58 9.51 9.13 -6.59
N VAL A 59 8.95 8.31 -7.48
CA VAL A 59 8.79 6.86 -7.28
C VAL A 59 10.14 6.18 -7.06
N LEU A 60 11.13 6.48 -7.93
CA LEU A 60 12.48 5.91 -7.83
C LEU A 60 13.19 6.35 -6.55
N ILE A 61 13.05 7.63 -6.15
CA ILE A 61 13.63 8.14 -4.91
C ILE A 61 12.97 7.45 -3.70
N ALA A 62 11.64 7.31 -3.69
CA ALA A 62 10.95 6.62 -2.60
C ALA A 62 11.37 5.16 -2.48
N ALA A 63 11.50 4.46 -3.60
CA ALA A 63 12.00 3.09 -3.66
C ALA A 63 13.44 2.97 -3.15
N PHE A 64 14.31 3.88 -3.57
CA PHE A 64 15.70 3.94 -3.11
C PHE A 64 15.80 4.23 -1.61
N LEU A 65 15.07 5.24 -1.12
CA LEU A 65 15.04 5.58 0.29
C LEU A 65 14.47 4.45 1.14
N GLY A 66 13.43 3.75 0.67
CA GLY A 66 12.88 2.59 1.38
C GLY A 66 13.89 1.44 1.46
N THR A 67 14.61 1.17 0.37
CA THR A 67 15.69 0.16 0.36
C THR A 67 16.82 0.56 1.31
N LEU A 68 17.23 1.82 1.31
CA LEU A 68 18.24 2.33 2.23
C LEU A 68 17.77 2.24 3.70
N ASN A 69 16.52 2.58 3.94
CA ASN A 69 15.88 2.55 5.24
C ASN A 69 15.94 1.17 5.92
N HIS A 70 15.91 0.10 5.12
CA HIS A 70 16.04 -1.27 5.62
C HIS A 70 17.35 -1.53 6.36
N PHE A 71 18.44 -0.87 5.96
CA PHE A 71 19.76 -1.06 6.53
C PHE A 71 20.13 -0.02 7.59
N LEU A 72 19.45 1.13 7.64
CA LEU A 72 19.83 2.27 8.49
C LEU A 72 19.83 1.96 9.97
N TYR A 73 18.87 1.16 10.46
CA TYR A 73 18.82 0.79 11.87
C TYR A 73 20.08 0.05 12.30
N PHE A 74 20.51 -0.94 11.53
CA PHE A 74 21.73 -1.69 11.81
C PHE A 74 22.99 -0.81 11.67
N LEU A 75 23.08 -0.03 10.59
CA LEU A 75 24.22 0.87 10.33
C LEU A 75 24.36 1.98 11.37
N SER A 76 23.27 2.39 12.02
CA SER A 76 23.29 3.42 13.07
C SER A 76 23.74 2.90 14.44
N GLY A 77 24.12 1.62 14.55
CA GLY A 77 24.41 0.99 15.82
C GLY A 77 23.17 0.76 16.68
N GLN A 78 22.04 0.48 16.05
CA GLN A 78 20.74 0.21 16.69
C GLN A 78 20.21 1.42 17.48
N SER A 79 20.38 2.62 16.95
CA SER A 79 19.91 3.85 17.56
C SER A 79 18.41 3.85 17.81
N PRO A 80 17.90 4.14 19.03
CA PRO A 80 16.48 4.20 19.35
C PRO A 80 15.72 5.24 18.53
N ILE A 81 16.37 6.33 18.15
CA ILE A 81 15.75 7.37 17.30
C ILE A 81 15.53 6.84 15.88
N ILE A 82 16.50 6.13 15.34
CA ILE A 82 16.41 5.52 14.01
C ILE A 82 15.36 4.39 13.99
N ALA A 83 15.23 3.64 15.09
CA ALA A 83 14.22 2.59 15.26
C ALA A 83 12.78 3.07 15.03
N LEU A 84 12.48 4.34 15.30
CA LEU A 84 11.14 4.89 15.08
C LEU A 84 10.76 4.95 13.59
N PHE A 85 11.75 5.17 12.72
CA PHE A 85 11.53 5.37 11.28
C PHE A 85 11.94 4.16 10.44
N CYS A 86 12.82 3.31 10.96
CA CYS A 86 13.38 2.15 10.26
C CYS A 86 12.91 0.84 10.91
N PRO A 87 12.85 -0.26 10.15
CA PRO A 87 12.50 -1.56 10.71
C PRO A 87 13.56 -2.02 11.71
N VAL A 88 13.10 -2.50 12.85
CA VAL A 88 13.95 -3.05 13.92
C VAL A 88 14.04 -4.57 13.89
N ASN A 89 13.11 -5.21 13.22
CA ASN A 89 13.02 -6.67 13.02
C ASN A 89 12.37 -7.00 11.69
N GLU A 90 12.29 -8.29 11.34
CA GLU A 90 11.76 -8.81 10.07
C GLU A 90 10.23 -9.03 10.12
N SER A 91 9.48 -8.34 10.99
CA SER A 91 8.03 -8.43 11.00
C SER A 91 7.40 -7.65 9.85
N VAL A 92 6.22 -8.10 9.40
CA VAL A 92 5.48 -7.40 8.34
C VAL A 92 5.15 -5.96 8.74
N TRP A 93 4.78 -5.73 10.00
CA TRP A 93 4.53 -4.38 10.54
C TRP A 93 5.73 -3.45 10.37
N GLU A 94 6.91 -3.92 10.77
CA GLU A 94 8.13 -3.13 10.67
C GLU A 94 8.49 -2.82 9.20
N HIS A 95 8.26 -3.77 8.29
CA HIS A 95 8.48 -3.56 6.85
C HIS A 95 7.53 -2.52 6.23
N LEU A 96 6.35 -2.29 6.81
CA LEU A 96 5.49 -1.19 6.35
C LEU A 96 6.13 0.19 6.51
N LYS A 97 7.09 0.36 7.44
CA LYS A 97 7.87 1.60 7.58
C LYS A 97 8.71 1.91 6.35
N LEU A 98 9.19 0.87 5.65
CA LEU A 98 9.96 1.03 4.40
C LEU A 98 9.14 1.68 3.29
N LEU A 99 7.83 1.51 3.31
CA LEU A 99 6.91 2.16 2.39
C LEU A 99 6.47 3.53 2.94
N TYR A 100 5.99 3.57 4.18
CA TYR A 100 5.32 4.73 4.73
C TYR A 100 6.21 5.96 4.89
N PHE A 101 7.37 5.85 5.58
CA PHE A 101 8.22 7.00 5.86
C PHE A 101 8.90 7.56 4.60
N PRO A 102 9.50 6.75 3.72
CA PRO A 102 10.03 7.25 2.45
C PRO A 102 8.96 7.92 1.59
N PHE A 103 7.75 7.34 1.54
CA PHE A 103 6.64 7.93 0.81
C PHE A 103 6.23 9.30 1.39
N LEU A 104 6.15 9.44 2.71
CA LEU A 104 5.88 10.69 3.40
C LEU A 104 6.95 11.75 3.08
N PHE A 105 8.23 11.41 3.23
CA PHE A 105 9.33 12.35 2.98
C PHE A 105 9.40 12.80 1.53
N VAL A 106 9.20 11.86 0.60
CA VAL A 106 9.15 12.18 -0.83
C VAL A 106 7.93 13.02 -1.17
N SER A 107 6.78 12.77 -0.56
CA SER A 107 5.58 13.61 -0.75
C SER A 107 5.79 15.05 -0.25
N ILE A 108 6.49 15.23 0.87
CA ILE A 108 6.87 16.57 1.35
C ILE A 108 7.83 17.24 0.36
N TRP A 109 8.83 16.51 -0.12
CA TRP A 109 9.77 17.05 -1.10
C TRP A 109 9.08 17.42 -2.42
N GLU A 110 8.21 16.55 -2.94
CA GLU A 110 7.41 16.81 -4.13
C GLU A 110 6.55 18.07 -3.97
N TYR A 111 5.89 18.21 -2.82
CA TYR A 111 5.13 19.41 -2.48
C TYR A 111 5.99 20.67 -2.50
N LEU A 112 7.16 20.64 -1.89
CA LEU A 112 8.08 21.77 -1.85
C LEU A 112 8.68 22.13 -3.23
N SER A 113 8.75 21.15 -4.15
CA SER A 113 9.31 21.33 -5.49
C SER A 113 8.27 21.82 -6.50
N LEU A 114 7.05 21.29 -6.44
CA LEU A 114 6.00 21.52 -7.45
C LEU A 114 4.89 22.45 -6.99
N HIS A 115 4.82 22.73 -5.68
CA HIS A 115 3.81 23.61 -5.05
C HIS A 115 2.36 23.28 -5.46
N PRO A 116 1.90 22.03 -5.42
CA PRO A 116 0.52 21.67 -5.71
C PRO A 116 -0.43 22.25 -4.65
N VAL A 117 -1.74 22.16 -4.89
CA VAL A 117 -2.73 22.54 -3.87
C VAL A 117 -2.63 21.61 -2.67
N VAL A 118 -2.31 22.16 -1.48
CA VAL A 118 -1.89 21.45 -0.26
C VAL A 118 -2.84 20.31 0.13
N LEU A 119 -4.12 20.65 0.29
CA LEU A 119 -5.11 19.73 0.87
C LEU A 119 -5.39 18.49 0.01
N PRO A 120 -5.81 18.63 -1.26
CA PRO A 120 -6.08 17.47 -2.09
C PRO A 120 -4.82 16.63 -2.30
N PHE A 121 -3.65 17.27 -2.41
CA PHE A 121 -2.37 16.57 -2.61
C PHE A 121 -2.06 15.63 -1.44
N PHE A 122 -1.94 16.14 -0.21
CA PHE A 122 -1.58 15.32 0.95
C PHE A 122 -2.66 14.30 1.33
N TYR A 123 -3.93 14.60 1.07
CA TYR A 123 -5.02 13.65 1.27
C TYR A 123 -4.93 12.47 0.29
N CYS A 124 -4.73 12.75 -1.01
CA CYS A 124 -4.57 11.69 -2.01
C CYS A 124 -3.29 10.87 -1.77
N ARG A 125 -2.19 11.52 -1.37
CA ARG A 125 -0.94 10.84 -0.98
C ARG A 125 -1.16 9.93 0.22
N TYR A 126 -1.88 10.39 1.24
CA TYR A 126 -2.21 9.58 2.41
C TYR A 126 -3.03 8.33 2.06
N LEU A 127 -4.09 8.50 1.29
CA LEU A 127 -4.90 7.35 0.84
C LEU A 127 -4.08 6.39 -0.03
N GLY A 128 -3.23 6.91 -0.90
CA GLY A 128 -2.34 6.11 -1.73
C GLY A 128 -1.42 5.22 -0.92
N VAL A 129 -0.75 5.76 0.10
CA VAL A 129 0.15 4.96 0.96
C VAL A 129 -0.60 3.98 1.85
N LEU A 130 -1.79 4.33 2.35
CA LEU A 130 -2.63 3.38 3.10
C LEU A 130 -3.04 2.18 2.24
N LEU A 131 -3.48 2.44 1.00
CA LEU A 131 -3.82 1.37 0.06
C LEU A 131 -2.59 0.52 -0.30
N GLY A 132 -1.42 1.14 -0.43
CA GLY A 132 -0.16 0.43 -0.62
C GLY A 132 0.21 -0.46 0.56
N MET A 133 0.08 0.02 1.79
CA MET A 133 0.30 -0.79 3.00
C MET A 133 -0.69 -1.96 3.06
N PHE A 134 -1.97 -1.72 2.79
CA PHE A 134 -2.98 -2.77 2.73
C PHE A 134 -2.66 -3.81 1.63
N PHE A 135 -2.23 -3.35 0.46
CA PHE A 135 -1.77 -4.22 -0.63
C PHE A 135 -0.59 -5.08 -0.19
N THR A 136 0.42 -4.49 0.46
CA THR A 136 1.60 -5.21 0.98
C THR A 136 1.19 -6.35 1.91
N VAL A 137 0.38 -6.03 2.94
CA VAL A 137 -0.08 -7.01 3.92
C VAL A 137 -0.89 -8.12 3.26
N SER A 138 -1.85 -7.74 2.39
CA SER A 138 -2.73 -8.70 1.74
C SER A 138 -1.97 -9.67 0.82
N VAL A 139 -1.05 -9.15 0.01
CA VAL A 139 -0.26 -9.98 -0.91
C VAL A 139 0.73 -10.85 -0.15
N PHE A 140 1.41 -10.30 0.89
CA PHE A 140 2.34 -11.06 1.72
C PHE A 140 1.67 -12.29 2.34
N TYR A 141 0.57 -12.10 3.07
CA TYR A 141 -0.12 -13.23 3.70
C TYR A 141 -0.77 -14.19 2.69
N THR A 142 -1.17 -13.69 1.53
CA THR A 142 -1.72 -14.54 0.48
C THR A 142 -0.64 -15.46 -0.09
N TYR A 143 0.51 -14.92 -0.53
CA TYR A 143 1.52 -15.77 -1.14
C TYR A 143 2.22 -16.68 -0.12
N SER A 144 2.54 -16.14 1.09
CA SER A 144 3.18 -16.94 2.15
C SER A 144 2.26 -18.05 2.66
N GLY A 145 0.94 -17.77 2.76
CA GLY A 145 -0.05 -18.80 3.11
C GLY A 145 -0.19 -19.91 2.05
N ILE A 146 -0.09 -19.57 0.76
CA ILE A 146 -0.14 -20.56 -0.34
C ILE A 146 1.16 -21.38 -0.40
N LEU A 147 2.31 -20.73 -0.25
CA LEU A 147 3.63 -21.38 -0.40
C LEU A 147 4.14 -22.01 0.90
N GLY A 148 3.48 -21.72 2.03
CA GLY A 148 3.87 -22.22 3.36
C GLY A 148 5.13 -21.60 3.94
N ARG A 149 5.73 -20.61 3.24
CA ARG A 149 6.93 -19.86 3.66
C ARG A 149 7.05 -18.58 2.86
N ASN A 150 7.81 -17.62 3.38
CA ASN A 150 8.21 -16.41 2.66
C ASN A 150 9.45 -16.65 1.78
N PHE A 151 9.60 -15.84 0.74
CA PHE A 151 10.74 -15.86 -0.17
C PHE A 151 11.27 -14.45 -0.35
N LEU A 152 12.53 -14.24 -0.05
CA LEU A 152 13.20 -12.92 -0.13
C LEU A 152 12.97 -12.21 -1.48
N ILE A 153 13.02 -12.96 -2.60
CA ILE A 153 12.82 -12.36 -3.93
C ILE A 153 11.39 -11.83 -4.08
N LEU A 154 10.39 -12.58 -3.57
CA LEU A 154 8.98 -12.13 -3.61
C LEU A 154 8.74 -10.95 -2.68
N ASP A 155 9.41 -10.90 -1.52
CA ASP A 155 9.32 -9.77 -0.58
C ASP A 155 9.89 -8.49 -1.20
N ILE A 156 11.04 -8.60 -1.88
CA ILE A 156 11.65 -7.48 -2.60
C ILE A 156 10.73 -7.00 -3.74
N LEU A 157 10.19 -7.93 -4.55
CA LEU A 157 9.26 -7.59 -5.62
C LEU A 157 7.97 -6.98 -5.08
N LEU A 158 7.47 -7.48 -3.95
CA LEU A 158 6.30 -6.94 -3.27
C LEU A 158 6.55 -5.51 -2.79
N PHE A 159 7.70 -5.23 -2.19
CA PHE A 159 8.06 -3.88 -1.76
C PHE A 159 8.05 -2.89 -2.95
N TYR A 160 8.77 -3.18 -4.04
CA TYR A 160 8.79 -2.27 -5.20
C TYR A 160 7.42 -2.11 -5.87
N SER A 161 6.66 -3.21 -5.98
CA SER A 161 5.29 -3.13 -6.51
C SER A 161 4.36 -2.31 -5.61
N SER A 162 4.55 -2.36 -4.29
CA SER A 162 3.78 -1.56 -3.32
C SER A 162 4.09 -0.07 -3.42
N VAL A 163 5.35 0.30 -3.64
CA VAL A 163 5.74 1.70 -3.90
C VAL A 163 5.05 2.22 -5.15
N ILE A 164 5.16 1.50 -6.27
CA ILE A 164 4.53 1.87 -7.55
C ILE A 164 3.01 1.96 -7.39
N PHE A 165 2.41 0.99 -6.73
CA PHE A 165 0.97 0.95 -6.48
C PHE A 165 0.50 2.14 -5.64
N SER A 166 1.25 2.52 -4.59
CA SER A 166 0.91 3.66 -3.73
C SER A 166 0.89 4.99 -4.50
N PHE A 167 1.91 5.25 -5.32
CA PHE A 167 1.94 6.43 -6.17
C PHE A 167 0.83 6.40 -7.22
N GLY A 168 0.64 5.28 -7.93
CA GLY A 168 -0.42 5.13 -8.93
C GLY A 168 -1.81 5.32 -8.34
N MET A 169 -2.09 4.78 -7.15
CA MET A 169 -3.37 4.98 -6.45
C MET A 169 -3.55 6.43 -6.01
N SER A 170 -2.50 7.08 -5.56
CA SER A 170 -2.54 8.51 -5.22
C SER A 170 -2.93 9.37 -6.43
N GLU A 171 -2.31 9.16 -7.60
CA GLU A 171 -2.63 9.85 -8.85
C GLU A 171 -4.05 9.53 -9.33
N TYR A 172 -4.44 8.25 -9.29
CA TYR A 172 -5.80 7.84 -9.65
C TYR A 172 -6.88 8.53 -8.79
N ILE A 173 -6.67 8.62 -7.46
CA ILE A 173 -7.59 9.30 -6.56
C ILE A 173 -7.59 10.80 -6.85
N SER A 174 -6.42 11.41 -7.07
CA SER A 174 -6.29 12.82 -7.42
C SER A 174 -7.06 13.19 -8.67
N GLY A 175 -6.99 12.36 -9.72
CA GLY A 175 -7.73 12.58 -10.97
C GLY A 175 -9.25 12.47 -10.82
N LYS A 176 -9.74 11.74 -9.80
CA LYS A 176 -11.19 11.59 -9.54
C LYS A 176 -11.76 12.56 -8.52
N THR A 177 -10.92 13.07 -7.63
CA THR A 177 -11.37 13.95 -6.56
C THR A 177 -11.55 15.37 -7.11
N ARG A 178 -12.76 15.70 -7.55
CA ARG A 178 -13.18 17.07 -7.80
C ARG A 178 -13.24 17.79 -6.44
N SER A 179 -12.14 18.46 -6.10
CA SER A 179 -12.03 19.40 -4.97
C SER A 179 -12.67 18.90 -3.66
N PRO A 180 -11.89 18.41 -2.69
CA PRO A 180 -12.40 18.27 -1.33
C PRO A 180 -12.53 19.67 -0.71
N HIS A 181 -13.59 20.38 -1.08
CA HIS A 181 -13.84 21.77 -0.62
C HIS A 181 -14.16 21.83 0.88
N GLU A 182 -14.32 20.67 1.53
CA GLU A 182 -14.77 20.59 2.92
C GLU A 182 -13.77 19.90 3.87
N THR A 183 -12.60 19.45 3.39
CA THR A 183 -11.64 18.77 4.26
C THR A 183 -10.76 19.82 4.96
N GLU A 184 -10.87 19.89 6.28
CA GLU A 184 -10.02 20.76 7.10
C GLU A 184 -8.54 20.34 7.02
N PRO A 185 -7.59 21.29 6.85
CA PRO A 185 -6.15 20.98 6.81
C PRO A 185 -5.68 20.20 8.03
N GLY A 186 -6.19 20.55 9.21
CA GLY A 186 -5.88 19.88 10.45
C GLY A 186 -6.25 18.39 10.45
N PHE A 187 -7.31 18.01 9.76
CA PHE A 187 -7.71 16.61 9.63
C PHE A 187 -6.68 15.78 8.87
N VAL A 188 -6.21 16.27 7.72
CA VAL A 188 -5.21 15.55 6.90
C VAL A 188 -3.89 15.40 7.65
N VAL A 189 -3.40 16.47 8.29
CA VAL A 189 -2.19 16.42 9.12
C VAL A 189 -2.37 15.43 10.28
N SER A 190 -3.54 15.43 10.94
CA SER A 190 -3.83 14.51 12.02
C SER A 190 -3.77 13.05 11.58
N LEU A 191 -4.24 12.72 10.38
CA LEU A 191 -4.17 11.35 9.83
C LEU A 191 -2.71 10.89 9.69
N TRP A 192 -1.83 11.72 9.13
CA TRP A 192 -0.40 11.41 9.01
C TRP A 192 0.27 11.26 10.37
N LEU A 193 -0.02 12.16 11.32
CA LEU A 193 0.54 12.10 12.67
C LEU A 193 0.06 10.89 13.46
N ILE A 194 -1.24 10.54 13.40
CA ILE A 194 -1.80 9.38 14.08
C ILE A 194 -1.17 8.09 13.54
N THR A 195 -1.02 7.95 12.23
CA THR A 195 -0.40 6.76 11.63
C THR A 195 1.09 6.66 12.04
N SER A 196 1.84 7.78 12.00
CA SER A 196 3.21 7.81 12.48
C SER A 196 3.32 7.45 13.96
N PHE A 197 2.39 7.94 14.78
CA PHE A 197 2.31 7.63 16.21
C PHE A 197 2.07 6.13 16.44
N PHE A 198 1.20 5.48 15.66
CA PHE A 198 1.01 4.03 15.75
C PHE A 198 2.28 3.26 15.40
N PHE A 199 3.04 3.69 14.38
CA PHE A 199 4.32 3.07 14.11
C PHE A 199 5.27 3.17 15.31
N PHE A 200 5.37 4.34 15.95
CA PHE A 200 6.24 4.54 17.10
C PHE A 200 5.81 3.70 18.32
N VAL A 201 4.51 3.72 18.64
CA VAL A 201 3.96 2.95 19.77
C VAL A 201 4.19 1.45 19.55
N PHE A 202 3.86 0.92 18.38
CA PHE A 202 3.96 -0.51 18.13
C PHE A 202 5.38 -1.02 17.87
N THR A 203 6.33 -0.14 17.60
CA THR A 203 7.76 -0.48 17.67
C THR A 203 8.22 -0.70 19.11
N CYS A 204 7.73 0.14 20.05
CA CYS A 204 8.09 0.02 21.47
C CYS A 204 7.28 -1.05 22.20
N PHE A 205 6.01 -1.23 21.83
CA PHE A 205 5.03 -2.10 22.50
C PHE A 205 4.25 -2.90 21.44
N PRO A 206 4.89 -3.88 20.76
CA PRO A 206 4.24 -4.66 19.73
C PRO A 206 3.11 -5.52 20.32
N PRO A 207 1.90 -5.51 19.74
CA PRO A 207 0.83 -6.41 20.11
C PRO A 207 1.17 -7.87 19.79
N ASP A 208 0.56 -8.80 20.53
CA ASP A 208 0.69 -10.24 20.31
C ASP A 208 -0.18 -10.71 19.12
N LEU A 209 0.17 -10.28 17.93
CA LEU A 209 -0.53 -10.59 16.68
C LEU A 209 0.47 -11.03 15.59
N PRO A 210 0.07 -11.90 14.65
CA PRO A 210 0.96 -12.41 13.59
C PRO A 210 1.67 -11.32 12.77
N LEU A 211 1.05 -10.14 12.62
CA LEU A 211 1.61 -9.00 11.90
C LEU A 211 2.93 -8.47 12.51
N PHE A 212 3.15 -8.70 13.81
CA PHE A 212 4.29 -8.20 14.60
C PHE A 212 5.35 -9.27 14.87
N TYR A 213 5.11 -10.52 14.45
CA TYR A 213 6.12 -11.56 14.58
C TYR A 213 7.11 -11.49 13.42
N SER A 214 8.38 -11.77 13.72
CA SER A 214 9.39 -11.95 12.67
C SER A 214 9.01 -13.15 11.81
N ALA A 215 8.97 -12.93 10.51
CA ALA A 215 8.58 -13.91 9.51
C ALA A 215 9.70 -14.94 9.24
#